data_bfb8fc4c3363b85edc8c6a9c86e126b9
#
_entry.id   bfb8fc4c3363b85edc8c6a9c86e126b9
#
_cell.length_a   1.000
_cell.length_b   1.000
_cell.length_c   1.000
_cell.angle_alpha   90.00
_cell.angle_beta   90.00
_cell.angle_gamma   90.00
#
_symmetry.space_group_name_H-M   'P 1'
#
loop_
_entity.id
_entity.type
_entity.pdbx_description
1 polymer ?
#
loop_
_entity_poly.entity_id
_entity_poly.type
_entity_poly.pdbx_seq_one_letter_code
_entity_poly.pdbx_strand_id
1 'polypeptide(L)'
;MSENDLHQTPAAGQSAAPMLYTGIVLYSAGDPEASAMLVADGLIAWTGPEDTAQVLHGDAQQVDATGCLITPGFVDAAATADGSEPDPSEDAAAAALGIVLRLPGPTGVREGVRIVAPVSESADYLDLLAEGTPLAFASAGEPAAADPWDWVRGAARTSPAEQRISDRAAFLAATRGGQRVAGNRHPGSLQTGIPATFVVWEPWDLTVRSHAERVDSWSTDPRSRTPLLPDLDQGTPRALRTVVEGRILHDQLGQDGG
;
A
#
# COMPACT_ATOMS: atom_id res chain seq x y z
N MET A 1 -45.20 22.40 -28.76
CA MET A 1 -44.09 22.20 -29.68
C MET A 1 -43.02 23.23 -29.33
N SER A 2 -42.05 22.82 -28.60
CA SER A 2 -40.74 23.51 -28.56
C SER A 2 -39.75 22.54 -27.91
N GLU A 3 -38.94 21.96 -28.79
CA GLU A 3 -37.72 21.25 -28.45
C GLU A 3 -36.74 22.20 -27.80
N ASN A 4 -36.23 21.85 -26.64
CA ASN A 4 -34.91 22.23 -26.17
C ASN A 4 -34.49 21.41 -24.95
N ASP A 5 -34.37 20.08 -25.09
CA ASP A 5 -33.57 19.26 -24.18
C ASP A 5 -32.09 19.43 -24.58
N LEU A 6 -31.50 20.49 -24.08
CA LEU A 6 -30.06 20.69 -24.14
C LEU A 6 -29.38 19.64 -23.27
N HIS A 7 -28.66 18.76 -23.91
CA HIS A 7 -27.59 17.93 -23.33
C HIS A 7 -26.77 18.76 -22.34
N GLN A 8 -27.01 18.56 -21.06
CA GLN A 8 -26.05 18.94 -20.03
C GLN A 8 -24.90 17.93 -20.09
N THR A 9 -23.83 18.32 -20.76
CA THR A 9 -22.51 17.73 -20.57
C THR A 9 -22.18 17.78 -19.09
N PRO A 10 -21.82 16.65 -18.42
CA PRO A 10 -21.39 16.72 -17.02
C PRO A 10 -20.16 17.64 -16.96
N ALA A 11 -20.24 18.60 -16.05
CA ALA A 11 -19.14 19.52 -15.77
C ALA A 11 -17.86 18.73 -15.51
N ALA A 12 -16.78 19.09 -16.19
CA ALA A 12 -15.44 18.59 -15.92
C ALA A 12 -15.18 18.67 -14.41
N GLY A 13 -14.87 17.52 -13.80
CA GLY A 13 -14.67 17.39 -12.37
C GLY A 13 -13.66 18.43 -11.89
N GLN A 14 -14.01 19.15 -10.82
CA GLN A 14 -13.07 20.00 -10.11
C GLN A 14 -11.90 19.11 -9.68
N SER A 15 -10.72 19.37 -10.23
CA SER A 15 -9.48 18.75 -9.78
C SER A 15 -9.34 19.00 -8.29
N ALA A 16 -9.14 17.98 -7.50
CA ALA A 16 -8.88 18.15 -6.07
C ALA A 16 -7.62 19.01 -5.90
N ALA A 17 -7.61 19.88 -4.89
CA ALA A 17 -6.44 20.71 -4.61
C ALA A 17 -5.21 19.81 -4.40
N PRO A 18 -4.04 20.21 -4.93
CA PRO A 18 -2.81 19.46 -4.70
C PRO A 18 -2.52 19.31 -3.20
N MET A 19 -2.13 18.10 -2.78
CA MET A 19 -1.79 17.79 -1.40
C MET A 19 -0.31 17.48 -1.27
N LEU A 20 0.39 18.18 -0.38
CA LEU A 20 1.80 17.94 -0.05
C LEU A 20 1.91 17.24 1.30
N TYR A 21 2.28 15.97 1.28
CA TYR A 21 2.61 15.20 2.47
C TYR A 21 4.05 15.49 2.89
N THR A 22 4.26 15.82 4.17
CA THR A 22 5.57 16.21 4.73
C THR A 22 5.93 15.38 5.96
N GLY A 23 7.23 15.33 6.29
CA GLY A 23 7.75 14.55 7.42
C GLY A 23 7.67 13.04 7.25
N ILE A 24 7.47 12.56 6.03
CA ILE A 24 7.20 11.15 5.72
C ILE A 24 8.45 10.31 5.56
N VAL A 25 8.27 9.00 5.67
CA VAL A 25 9.18 8.00 5.16
C VAL A 25 8.54 7.32 3.96
N LEU A 26 9.10 7.49 2.78
CA LEU A 26 8.53 6.96 1.55
C LEU A 26 9.12 5.58 1.21
N TYR A 27 8.28 4.54 1.14
CA TYR A 27 8.70 3.21 0.70
C TYR A 27 8.90 3.18 -0.83
N SER A 28 9.98 3.79 -1.29
CA SER A 28 10.32 3.89 -2.70
C SER A 28 11.80 3.57 -2.92
N ALA A 29 12.09 2.65 -3.84
CA ALA A 29 13.47 2.37 -4.26
C ALA A 29 14.02 3.43 -5.23
N GLY A 30 13.14 4.21 -5.86
CA GLY A 30 13.52 5.26 -6.80
C GLY A 30 13.95 6.56 -6.11
N ASP A 31 13.41 6.79 -4.91
CA ASP A 31 13.71 7.99 -4.10
C ASP A 31 13.68 7.61 -2.60
N PRO A 32 14.71 6.90 -2.12
CA PRO A 32 14.74 6.37 -0.75
C PRO A 32 14.93 7.44 0.33
N GLU A 33 15.38 8.63 -0.06
CA GLU A 33 15.62 9.77 0.84
C GLU A 33 14.44 10.76 0.84
N ALA A 34 13.35 10.46 0.10
CA ALA A 34 12.21 11.35 0.05
C ALA A 34 11.53 11.46 1.41
N SER A 35 11.41 12.70 1.89
CA SER A 35 10.68 13.06 3.11
C SER A 35 9.43 13.89 2.84
N ALA A 36 9.11 14.12 1.54
CA ALA A 36 7.87 14.73 1.10
C ALA A 36 7.38 14.15 -0.23
N MET A 37 6.06 14.19 -0.43
CA MET A 37 5.38 13.70 -1.63
C MET A 37 4.20 14.61 -1.98
N LEU A 38 4.17 15.11 -3.24
CA LEU A 38 3.05 15.88 -3.77
C LEU A 38 2.12 14.97 -4.56
N VAL A 39 0.83 15.06 -4.25
CA VAL A 39 -0.26 14.44 -5.01
C VAL A 39 -1.06 15.52 -5.71
N ALA A 40 -1.19 15.42 -7.02
CA ALA A 40 -1.99 16.32 -7.83
C ALA A 40 -2.62 15.54 -8.99
N ASP A 41 -3.84 15.89 -9.36
CA ASP A 41 -4.57 15.30 -10.49
C ASP A 41 -4.64 13.75 -10.44
N GLY A 42 -4.71 13.18 -9.24
CA GLY A 42 -4.73 11.74 -9.04
C GLY A 42 -3.38 11.03 -9.19
N LEU A 43 -2.30 11.77 -9.42
CA LEU A 43 -0.95 11.24 -9.63
C LEU A 43 -0.01 11.66 -8.50
N ILE A 44 1.06 10.88 -8.31
CA ILE A 44 2.23 11.35 -7.57
C ILE A 44 2.96 12.35 -8.49
N ALA A 45 2.79 13.64 -8.22
CA ALA A 45 3.34 14.69 -9.06
C ALA A 45 4.82 14.96 -8.79
N TRP A 46 5.26 14.72 -7.53
CA TRP A 46 6.65 14.95 -7.13
C TRP A 46 6.99 14.17 -5.85
N THR A 47 8.26 13.77 -5.70
CA THR A 47 8.84 13.23 -4.46
C THR A 47 10.22 13.85 -4.24
N GLY A 48 10.66 13.98 -2.99
CA GLY A 48 11.99 14.46 -2.65
C GLY A 48 12.12 14.96 -1.21
N PRO A 49 13.19 15.74 -0.91
CA PRO A 49 13.40 16.31 0.42
C PRO A 49 12.35 17.37 0.77
N GLU A 50 11.95 17.41 2.04
CA GLU A 50 10.89 18.30 2.52
C GLU A 50 11.23 19.79 2.36
N ASP A 51 12.48 20.20 2.64
CA ASP A 51 12.93 21.58 2.47
C ASP A 51 12.78 22.06 1.01
N THR A 52 13.06 21.19 0.06
CA THR A 52 12.85 21.45 -1.37
C THR A 52 11.36 21.51 -1.70
N ALA A 53 10.55 20.61 -1.12
CA ALA A 53 9.11 20.60 -1.31
C ALA A 53 8.44 21.91 -0.87
N GLN A 54 8.84 22.46 0.28
CA GLN A 54 8.32 23.71 0.81
C GLN A 54 8.59 24.90 -0.13
N VAL A 55 9.75 24.90 -0.78
CA VAL A 55 10.11 25.96 -1.75
C VAL A 55 9.34 25.82 -3.06
N LEU A 56 9.18 24.60 -3.55
CA LEU A 56 8.58 24.36 -4.87
C LEU A 56 7.05 24.28 -4.83
N HIS A 57 6.48 23.81 -3.73
CA HIS A 57 5.07 23.42 -3.62
C HIS A 57 4.38 23.96 -2.37
N GLY A 58 4.90 25.07 -1.80
CA GLY A 58 4.35 25.68 -0.59
C GLY A 58 2.88 26.13 -0.68
N ASP A 59 2.37 26.32 -1.89
CA ASP A 59 0.96 26.68 -2.16
C ASP A 59 0.00 25.49 -2.10
N ALA A 60 0.52 24.24 -2.08
CA ALA A 60 -0.30 23.05 -1.97
C ALA A 60 -0.88 22.90 -0.56
N GLN A 61 -2.01 22.19 -0.45
CA GLN A 61 -2.57 21.85 0.85
C GLN A 61 -1.56 20.99 1.63
N GLN A 62 -1.09 21.51 2.76
CA GLN A 62 -0.11 20.80 3.59
C GLN A 62 -0.79 19.69 4.38
N VAL A 63 -0.16 18.51 4.39
CA VAL A 63 -0.57 17.34 5.15
C VAL A 63 0.63 16.90 5.99
N ASP A 64 0.59 17.23 7.28
CA ASP A 64 1.59 16.75 8.22
C ASP A 64 1.41 15.25 8.46
N ALA A 65 2.41 14.47 8.06
CA ALA A 65 2.48 13.04 8.27
C ALA A 65 3.84 12.65 8.90
N THR A 66 4.31 13.52 9.82
CA THR A 66 5.61 13.37 10.47
C THR A 66 5.77 12.00 11.13
N GLY A 67 6.83 11.29 10.73
CA GLY A 67 7.15 9.95 11.21
C GLY A 67 6.31 8.84 10.58
N CYS A 68 5.30 9.15 9.76
CA CYS A 68 4.49 8.14 9.09
C CYS A 68 5.26 7.46 7.96
N LEU A 69 5.03 6.16 7.81
CA LEU A 69 5.50 5.39 6.65
C LEU A 69 4.44 5.44 5.55
N ILE A 70 4.81 5.81 4.34
CA ILE A 70 3.94 5.72 3.15
C ILE A 70 4.39 4.55 2.29
N THR A 71 3.47 3.62 2.02
CA THR A 71 3.71 2.43 1.20
C THR A 71 2.71 2.31 0.06
N PRO A 72 3.00 1.51 -1.00
CA PRO A 72 1.95 0.99 -1.85
C PRO A 72 0.86 0.29 -1.02
N GLY A 73 -0.40 0.41 -1.43
CA GLY A 73 -1.49 -0.28 -0.75
C GLY A 73 -1.53 -1.78 -1.03
N PHE A 74 -2.14 -2.51 -0.12
CA PHE A 74 -2.38 -3.93 -0.26
C PHE A 74 -3.45 -4.23 -1.32
N VAL A 75 -3.32 -5.37 -1.97
CA VAL A 75 -4.31 -5.88 -2.93
C VAL A 75 -4.75 -7.26 -2.50
N ASP A 76 -6.03 -7.44 -2.23
CA ASP A 76 -6.61 -8.76 -1.99
C ASP A 76 -6.85 -9.44 -3.33
N ALA A 77 -5.98 -10.39 -3.69
CA ALA A 77 -5.98 -11.02 -5.00
C ALA A 77 -7.09 -12.06 -5.20
N ALA A 78 -7.78 -12.47 -4.13
CA ALA A 78 -8.95 -13.36 -4.11
C ALA A 78 -9.77 -13.06 -2.85
N ALA A 79 -10.62 -12.05 -2.93
CA ALA A 79 -11.29 -11.46 -1.78
C ALA A 79 -12.55 -12.21 -1.32
N THR A 80 -12.98 -13.24 -2.05
CA THR A 80 -14.19 -14.03 -1.74
C THR A 80 -13.88 -15.53 -1.80
N ALA A 81 -14.49 -16.31 -0.91
CA ALA A 81 -14.26 -17.75 -0.82
C ALA A 81 -14.75 -18.51 -2.05
N ASP A 82 -15.81 -18.04 -2.68
CA ASP A 82 -16.44 -18.65 -3.85
C ASP A 82 -15.96 -18.05 -5.19
N GLY A 83 -15.06 -17.06 -5.12
CA GLY A 83 -14.53 -16.38 -6.28
C GLY A 83 -15.49 -15.39 -6.95
N SER A 84 -16.61 -15.05 -6.30
CA SER A 84 -17.56 -14.03 -6.76
C SER A 84 -16.98 -12.62 -6.67
N GLU A 85 -17.70 -11.63 -7.22
CA GLU A 85 -17.36 -10.22 -7.04
C GLU A 85 -17.45 -9.84 -5.56
N PRO A 86 -16.43 -9.15 -5.02
CA PRO A 86 -16.45 -8.64 -3.65
C PRO A 86 -17.61 -7.65 -3.43
N ASP A 87 -18.23 -7.69 -2.26
CA ASP A 87 -19.30 -6.75 -1.91
C ASP A 87 -18.72 -5.33 -1.72
N PRO A 88 -19.15 -4.33 -2.50
CA PRO A 88 -18.67 -2.95 -2.35
C PRO A 88 -18.98 -2.33 -0.98
N SER A 89 -19.95 -2.84 -0.23
CA SER A 89 -20.24 -2.36 1.13
C SER A 89 -19.11 -2.61 2.12
N GLU A 90 -18.20 -3.54 1.83
CA GLU A 90 -17.02 -3.86 2.65
C GLU A 90 -15.78 -3.02 2.26
N ASP A 91 -15.83 -2.25 1.19
CA ASP A 91 -14.65 -1.52 0.69
C ASP A 91 -14.14 -0.47 1.69
N ALA A 92 -15.03 0.15 2.46
CA ALA A 92 -14.63 1.10 3.50
C ALA A 92 -13.86 0.41 4.64
N ALA A 93 -14.29 -0.79 5.05
CA ALA A 93 -13.58 -1.58 6.05
C ALA A 93 -12.23 -2.08 5.52
N ALA A 94 -12.18 -2.53 4.27
CA ALA A 94 -10.94 -2.92 3.61
C ALA A 94 -9.95 -1.73 3.50
N ALA A 95 -10.44 -0.55 3.12
CA ALA A 95 -9.62 0.66 3.07
C ALA A 95 -9.06 1.06 4.44
N ALA A 96 -9.81 0.85 5.53
CA ALA A 96 -9.33 1.09 6.90
C ALA A 96 -8.18 0.15 7.30
N LEU A 97 -7.99 -0.96 6.59
CA LEU A 97 -6.87 -1.90 6.74
C LEU A 97 -5.76 -1.68 5.69
N GLY A 98 -5.87 -0.65 4.86
CA GLY A 98 -4.87 -0.33 3.83
C GLY A 98 -5.01 -1.17 2.55
N ILE A 99 -6.15 -1.85 2.35
CA ILE A 99 -6.45 -2.56 1.10
C ILE A 99 -7.01 -1.56 0.09
N VAL A 100 -6.35 -1.43 -1.05
CA VAL A 100 -6.70 -0.47 -2.11
C VAL A 100 -7.46 -1.10 -3.27
N LEU A 101 -7.48 -2.43 -3.34
CA LEU A 101 -8.15 -3.19 -4.39
C LEU A 101 -8.49 -4.59 -3.89
N ARG A 102 -9.71 -5.04 -4.17
CA ARG A 102 -10.22 -6.38 -3.88
C ARG A 102 -10.62 -7.04 -5.20
N LEU A 103 -10.05 -8.19 -5.49
CA LEU A 103 -10.28 -8.90 -6.75
C LEU A 103 -11.16 -10.14 -6.54
N PRO A 104 -12.08 -10.42 -7.47
CA PRO A 104 -12.78 -11.69 -7.49
C PRO A 104 -11.86 -12.84 -7.90
N GLY A 105 -12.34 -14.06 -7.76
CA GLY A 105 -11.67 -15.27 -8.20
C GLY A 105 -11.01 -16.05 -7.07
N PRO A 106 -10.76 -17.34 -7.29
CA PRO A 106 -10.18 -18.22 -6.28
C PRO A 106 -8.68 -18.01 -6.13
N THR A 107 -8.10 -18.58 -5.06
CA THR A 107 -6.66 -18.86 -4.96
C THR A 107 -6.22 -19.82 -6.08
N GLY A 108 -4.93 -19.92 -6.33
CA GLY A 108 -4.39 -20.74 -7.42
C GLY A 108 -3.52 -19.94 -8.39
N VAL A 109 -3.48 -20.34 -9.66
CA VAL A 109 -2.70 -19.64 -10.68
C VAL A 109 -3.60 -18.81 -11.58
N ARG A 110 -3.33 -17.50 -11.68
CA ARG A 110 -4.03 -16.57 -12.57
C ARG A 110 -3.02 -15.63 -13.23
N GLU A 111 -3.08 -15.47 -14.54
CA GLU A 111 -2.14 -14.63 -15.32
C GLU A 111 -0.66 -14.93 -15.03
N GLY A 112 -0.34 -16.21 -14.76
CA GLY A 112 1.02 -16.63 -14.41
C GLY A 112 1.49 -16.24 -13.01
N VAL A 113 0.58 -15.73 -12.16
CA VAL A 113 0.84 -15.40 -10.75
C VAL A 113 0.20 -16.45 -9.86
N ARG A 114 0.93 -17.00 -8.89
CA ARG A 114 0.40 -17.89 -7.86
C ARG A 114 -0.26 -17.06 -6.76
N ILE A 115 -1.57 -17.19 -6.62
CA ILE A 115 -2.36 -16.55 -5.55
C ILE A 115 -2.47 -17.55 -4.38
N VAL A 116 -2.10 -17.09 -3.18
CA VAL A 116 -2.08 -17.88 -1.95
C VAL A 116 -2.81 -17.10 -0.85
N ALA A 117 -3.49 -17.82 0.05
CA ALA A 117 -4.06 -17.28 1.29
C ALA A 117 -3.16 -17.66 2.48
N PRO A 118 -2.12 -16.86 2.84
CA PRO A 118 -1.05 -17.27 3.76
C PRO A 118 -1.50 -17.52 5.20
N VAL A 119 -2.70 -17.09 5.57
CA VAL A 119 -3.27 -17.31 6.92
C VAL A 119 -3.85 -18.72 7.02
N SER A 120 -4.45 -19.22 5.95
CA SER A 120 -5.17 -20.50 5.95
C SER A 120 -4.50 -21.60 5.14
N GLU A 121 -3.59 -21.28 4.22
CA GLU A 121 -2.87 -22.27 3.42
C GLU A 121 -1.36 -22.06 3.47
N SER A 122 -0.62 -23.16 3.48
CA SER A 122 0.83 -23.18 3.28
C SER A 122 1.15 -23.32 1.80
N ALA A 123 2.25 -22.71 1.36
CA ALA A 123 2.77 -22.88 0.01
C ALA A 123 4.29 -23.00 0.03
N ASP A 124 4.84 -23.60 -1.02
CA ASP A 124 6.28 -23.76 -1.21
C ASP A 124 6.86 -22.46 -1.78
N TYR A 125 6.84 -21.37 -0.96
CA TYR A 125 7.15 -20.02 -1.40
C TYR A 125 8.54 -19.88 -2.00
N LEU A 126 9.57 -20.50 -1.36
CA LEU A 126 10.94 -20.40 -1.86
C LEU A 126 11.12 -21.16 -3.17
N ASP A 127 10.48 -22.31 -3.32
CA ASP A 127 10.53 -23.08 -4.56
C ASP A 127 9.84 -22.32 -5.70
N LEU A 128 8.65 -21.77 -5.46
CA LEU A 128 7.93 -20.93 -6.43
C LEU A 128 8.77 -19.72 -6.87
N LEU A 129 9.41 -19.02 -5.93
CA LEU A 129 10.28 -17.89 -6.24
C LEU A 129 11.55 -18.32 -6.99
N ALA A 130 12.13 -19.47 -6.65
CA ALA A 130 13.29 -20.03 -7.36
C ALA A 130 12.96 -20.42 -8.81
N GLU A 131 11.73 -20.87 -9.08
CA GLU A 131 11.20 -21.12 -10.42
C GLU A 131 10.85 -19.82 -11.17
N GLY A 132 10.93 -18.66 -10.51
CA GLY A 132 10.55 -17.37 -11.09
C GLY A 132 9.04 -17.14 -11.12
N THR A 133 8.24 -17.93 -10.40
CA THR A 133 6.79 -17.77 -10.30
C THR A 133 6.46 -16.60 -9.38
N PRO A 134 5.79 -15.54 -9.88
CA PRO A 134 5.38 -14.44 -9.02
C PRO A 134 4.27 -14.86 -8.06
N LEU A 135 4.30 -14.29 -6.86
CA LEU A 135 3.32 -14.53 -5.81
C LEU A 135 2.36 -13.34 -5.68
N ALA A 136 1.09 -13.62 -5.35
CA ALA A 136 0.12 -12.66 -4.83
C ALA A 136 -0.57 -13.27 -3.61
N PHE A 137 -0.99 -12.40 -2.67
CA PHE A 137 -1.66 -12.83 -1.45
C PHE A 137 -3.13 -12.43 -1.44
N ALA A 138 -3.90 -13.14 -0.64
CA ALA A 138 -5.35 -13.00 -0.57
C ALA A 138 -5.89 -13.35 0.82
N SER A 139 -7.07 -12.80 1.14
CA SER A 139 -7.87 -13.23 2.29
C SER A 139 -8.64 -14.52 2.05
N ALA A 140 -8.92 -14.85 0.80
CA ALA A 140 -9.84 -15.91 0.38
C ALA A 140 -11.25 -15.80 1.02
N GLY A 141 -11.66 -14.57 1.36
CA GLY A 141 -12.94 -14.30 2.04
C GLY A 141 -12.98 -14.77 3.50
N GLU A 142 -11.85 -15.09 4.11
CA GLU A 142 -11.80 -15.53 5.50
C GLU A 142 -11.70 -14.33 6.47
N PRO A 143 -12.63 -14.19 7.43
CA PRO A 143 -12.58 -13.09 8.40
C PRO A 143 -11.28 -13.05 9.23
N ALA A 144 -10.67 -14.20 9.52
CA ALA A 144 -9.40 -14.29 10.23
C ALA A 144 -8.21 -13.78 9.40
N ALA A 145 -8.38 -13.64 8.08
CA ALA A 145 -7.38 -13.14 7.16
C ALA A 145 -7.72 -11.73 6.63
N ALA A 146 -8.59 -10.98 7.32
CA ALA A 146 -9.00 -9.64 6.89
C ALA A 146 -7.85 -8.62 6.96
N ASP A 147 -6.94 -8.76 7.93
CA ASP A 147 -5.78 -7.87 8.05
C ASP A 147 -4.65 -8.31 7.10
N PRO A 148 -4.26 -7.49 6.12
CA PRO A 148 -3.24 -7.87 5.14
C PRO A 148 -1.82 -8.00 5.73
N TRP A 149 -1.55 -7.44 6.90
CA TRP A 149 -0.29 -7.68 7.59
C TRP A 149 -0.19 -9.12 8.12
N ASP A 150 -1.32 -9.79 8.38
CA ASP A 150 -1.32 -11.21 8.72
C ASP A 150 -0.95 -12.10 7.53
N TRP A 151 -1.18 -11.66 6.29
CA TRP A 151 -0.66 -12.36 5.10
C TRP A 151 0.87 -12.32 5.08
N VAL A 152 1.44 -11.15 5.41
CA VAL A 152 2.91 -10.99 5.50
C VAL A 152 3.47 -11.86 6.61
N ARG A 153 2.85 -11.86 7.81
CA ARG A 153 3.25 -12.74 8.92
C ARG A 153 3.12 -14.22 8.56
N GLY A 154 2.02 -14.61 7.95
CA GLY A 154 1.77 -16.00 7.53
C GLY A 154 2.92 -16.54 6.67
N ALA A 155 3.29 -15.84 5.63
CA ALA A 155 4.36 -16.26 4.72
C ALA A 155 5.76 -16.16 5.34
N ALA A 156 6.03 -15.13 6.16
CA ALA A 156 7.36 -14.86 6.70
C ALA A 156 7.66 -15.60 8.01
N ARG A 157 6.65 -15.97 8.80
CA ARG A 157 6.85 -16.50 10.15
C ARG A 157 6.13 -17.82 10.42
N THR A 158 4.89 -17.96 9.94
CA THR A 158 4.04 -19.12 10.26
C THR A 158 4.27 -20.30 9.34
N SER A 159 4.64 -20.06 8.09
CA SER A 159 4.99 -21.11 7.13
C SER A 159 6.14 -22.00 7.61
N PRO A 160 6.28 -23.24 7.10
CA PRO A 160 7.43 -24.09 7.38
C PRO A 160 8.75 -23.35 7.22
N ALA A 161 9.70 -23.55 8.13
CA ALA A 161 10.92 -22.73 8.21
C ALA A 161 11.72 -22.74 6.90
N GLU A 162 11.70 -23.87 6.20
CA GLU A 162 12.36 -24.10 4.89
C GLU A 162 11.69 -23.37 3.72
N GLN A 163 10.47 -22.88 3.91
CA GLN A 163 9.70 -22.18 2.87
C GLN A 163 9.41 -20.71 3.22
N ARG A 164 9.91 -20.22 4.37
CA ARG A 164 9.71 -18.82 4.78
C ARG A 164 10.39 -17.84 3.85
N ILE A 165 9.67 -16.82 3.49
CA ILE A 165 10.22 -15.70 2.73
C ILE A 165 10.43 -14.49 3.65
N SER A 166 11.24 -13.52 3.23
CA SER A 166 11.44 -12.30 4.00
C SER A 166 10.16 -11.46 4.06
N ASP A 167 10.00 -10.63 5.11
CA ASP A 167 8.88 -9.67 5.23
C ASP A 167 8.73 -8.82 3.97
N ARG A 168 9.86 -8.39 3.40
CA ARG A 168 9.86 -7.63 2.14
C ARG A 168 9.31 -8.43 0.97
N ALA A 169 9.69 -9.69 0.81
CA ALA A 169 9.18 -10.53 -0.27
C ALA A 169 7.68 -10.78 -0.10
N ALA A 170 7.25 -11.05 1.14
CA ALA A 170 5.84 -11.21 1.49
C ALA A 170 5.03 -9.92 1.25
N PHE A 171 5.55 -8.78 1.66
CA PHE A 171 4.93 -7.48 1.41
C PHE A 171 4.79 -7.17 -0.10
N LEU A 172 5.81 -7.50 -0.89
CA LEU A 172 5.73 -7.34 -2.36
C LEU A 172 4.70 -8.28 -2.99
N ALA A 173 4.52 -9.49 -2.46
CA ALA A 173 3.45 -10.39 -2.90
C ALA A 173 2.07 -9.81 -2.57
N ALA A 174 1.89 -9.25 -1.36
CA ALA A 174 0.64 -8.64 -0.91
C ALA A 174 0.29 -7.30 -1.60
N THR A 175 1.25 -6.65 -2.25
CA THR A 175 1.08 -5.37 -2.96
C THR A 175 1.26 -5.53 -4.46
N ARG A 176 2.49 -5.64 -4.96
CA ARG A 176 2.84 -5.77 -6.39
C ARG A 176 2.24 -7.01 -7.04
N GLY A 177 2.21 -8.11 -6.31
CA GLY A 177 1.66 -9.38 -6.80
C GLY A 177 0.21 -9.22 -7.17
N GLY A 178 -0.60 -8.66 -6.29
CA GLY A 178 -2.01 -8.37 -6.55
C GLY A 178 -2.23 -7.38 -7.69
N GLN A 179 -1.44 -6.31 -7.78
CA GLN A 179 -1.49 -5.38 -8.91
C GLN A 179 -1.20 -6.07 -10.26
N ARG A 180 -0.29 -7.04 -10.27
CA ARG A 180 -0.02 -7.84 -11.47
C ARG A 180 -1.22 -8.72 -11.84
N VAL A 181 -1.87 -9.35 -10.87
CA VAL A 181 -3.12 -10.11 -11.07
C VAL A 181 -4.22 -9.24 -11.65
N ALA A 182 -4.31 -7.98 -11.21
CA ALA A 182 -5.25 -6.98 -11.74
C ALA A 182 -4.90 -6.49 -13.16
N GLY A 183 -3.74 -6.86 -13.72
CA GLY A 183 -3.29 -6.39 -15.02
C GLY A 183 -2.83 -4.92 -15.02
N ASN A 184 -2.55 -4.34 -13.86
CA ASN A 184 -2.15 -2.95 -13.74
C ASN A 184 -0.72 -2.73 -14.28
N ARG A 185 -0.54 -1.67 -15.09
CA ARG A 185 0.75 -1.33 -15.72
C ARG A 185 1.78 -0.80 -14.72
N HIS A 186 1.32 -0.27 -13.59
CA HIS A 186 2.16 0.31 -12.54
C HIS A 186 2.06 -0.56 -11.27
N PRO A 187 2.92 -1.57 -11.12
CA PRO A 187 2.79 -2.57 -10.08
C PRO A 187 3.23 -2.02 -8.71
N GLY A 188 2.37 -1.23 -8.07
CA GLY A 188 2.57 -0.82 -6.68
C GLY A 188 3.95 -0.20 -6.44
N SER A 189 4.36 0.80 -7.23
CA SER A 189 5.53 1.62 -6.96
C SER A 189 5.08 3.05 -6.64
N LEU A 190 5.84 3.73 -5.78
CA LEU A 190 5.60 5.14 -5.45
C LEU A 190 6.66 5.98 -6.15
N GLN A 191 6.34 6.45 -7.36
CA GLN A 191 7.22 7.24 -8.22
C GLN A 191 6.45 8.37 -8.87
N THR A 192 7.13 9.43 -9.22
CA THR A 192 6.55 10.55 -9.96
C THR A 192 5.92 10.09 -11.26
N GLY A 193 4.72 10.58 -11.57
CA GLY A 193 3.98 10.33 -12.81
C GLY A 193 3.06 9.11 -12.79
N ILE A 194 3.01 8.33 -11.69
CA ILE A 194 2.10 7.19 -11.56
C ILE A 194 0.86 7.54 -10.72
N PRO A 195 -0.24 6.76 -10.85
CA PRO A 195 -1.43 6.96 -10.01
C PRO A 195 -1.09 6.98 -8.51
N ALA A 196 -1.61 7.97 -7.80
CA ALA A 196 -1.40 8.14 -6.36
C ALA A 196 -2.26 7.13 -5.58
N THR A 197 -1.77 5.89 -5.51
CA THR A 197 -2.41 4.78 -4.78
C THR A 197 -1.45 4.29 -3.71
N PHE A 198 -1.76 4.62 -2.44
CA PHE A 198 -0.86 4.41 -1.31
C PHE A 198 -1.61 4.37 0.02
N VAL A 199 -0.89 3.95 1.06
CA VAL A 199 -1.36 3.97 2.45
C VAL A 199 -0.37 4.76 3.30
N VAL A 200 -0.88 5.60 4.18
CA VAL A 200 -0.14 6.27 5.25
C VAL A 200 -0.34 5.45 6.52
N TRP A 201 0.74 4.91 7.05
CA TRP A 201 0.74 4.14 8.30
C TRP A 201 1.15 5.00 9.47
N GLU A 202 0.60 4.72 10.65
CA GLU A 202 1.00 5.40 11.88
C GLU A 202 2.52 5.35 12.09
N PRO A 203 3.09 6.35 12.77
CA PRO A 203 4.50 6.31 13.14
C PRO A 203 4.80 5.04 13.93
N TRP A 204 5.75 4.26 13.45
CA TRP A 204 6.16 3.03 14.10
C TRP A 204 7.52 3.25 14.75
N ASP A 205 7.61 3.02 16.07
CA ASP A 205 8.87 3.16 16.77
C ASP A 205 9.81 2.00 16.43
N LEU A 206 10.60 2.18 15.37
CA LEU A 206 11.66 1.25 14.99
C LEU A 206 12.89 1.35 15.90
N THR A 207 12.87 2.23 16.89
CA THR A 207 14.03 2.55 17.74
C THR A 207 14.27 1.56 18.89
N VAL A 208 13.42 0.56 19.09
CA VAL A 208 13.53 -0.34 20.26
C VAL A 208 14.72 -1.31 20.20
N ARG A 209 15.45 -1.41 19.10
CA ARG A 209 16.56 -2.38 18.97
C ARG A 209 17.95 -1.87 19.33
N SER A 210 18.15 -0.62 19.72
CA SER A 210 19.46 -0.19 20.25
C SER A 210 19.32 0.78 21.40
N HIS A 211 19.65 0.33 22.60
CA HIS A 211 19.86 1.17 23.77
C HIS A 211 21.14 2.02 23.67
N ALA A 212 21.76 2.10 22.53
CA ALA A 212 22.94 2.90 22.26
C ALA A 212 22.80 3.58 20.90
N GLU A 213 22.69 4.89 20.96
CA GLU A 213 22.68 5.85 19.85
C GLU A 213 21.28 6.13 19.25
N ARG A 214 20.65 7.18 19.76
CA ARG A 214 19.66 7.96 19.04
C ARG A 214 20.30 8.52 17.79
N VAL A 215 20.10 7.87 16.68
CA VAL A 215 20.28 8.44 15.36
C VAL A 215 18.91 8.37 14.71
N ASP A 216 18.33 9.53 14.44
CA ASP A 216 17.08 9.72 13.69
C ASP A 216 17.29 9.28 12.23
N SER A 217 17.49 8.00 11.99
CA SER A 217 17.61 7.49 10.62
C SER A 217 16.87 6.18 10.49
N TRP A 218 15.86 6.19 9.65
CA TRP A 218 15.25 4.98 9.14
C TRP A 218 16.34 4.12 8.52
N SER A 219 16.52 2.94 9.07
CA SER A 219 17.48 1.98 8.51
C SER A 219 16.97 1.55 7.13
N THR A 220 17.73 1.87 6.11
CA THR A 220 17.47 1.42 4.73
C THR A 220 18.02 0.01 4.58
N ASP A 221 17.23 -0.90 3.96
CA ASP A 221 17.79 -2.19 3.54
C ASP A 221 18.87 -1.94 2.47
N PRO A 222 20.15 -2.23 2.74
CA PRO A 222 21.26 -1.89 1.84
C PRO A 222 21.15 -2.54 0.45
N ARG A 223 20.36 -3.63 0.35
CA ARG A 223 20.20 -4.38 -0.90
C ARG A 223 19.10 -3.81 -1.78
N SER A 224 18.05 -3.29 -1.18
CA SER A 224 16.85 -2.84 -1.91
C SER A 224 16.71 -1.33 -2.01
N ARG A 225 17.45 -0.58 -1.21
CA ARG A 225 17.34 0.88 -1.06
C ARG A 225 15.92 1.33 -0.67
N THR A 226 15.14 0.50 -0.02
CA THR A 226 13.84 0.88 0.53
C THR A 226 13.95 0.99 2.05
N PRO A 227 13.15 1.84 2.70
CA PRO A 227 13.02 1.83 4.15
C PRO A 227 12.65 0.43 4.65
N LEU A 228 12.97 0.15 5.91
CA LEU A 228 12.51 -1.08 6.56
C LEU A 228 10.99 -1.04 6.71
N LEU A 229 10.38 -2.20 6.62
CA LEU A 229 8.99 -2.39 7.01
C LEU A 229 8.88 -2.41 8.54
N PRO A 230 7.68 -2.13 9.09
CA PRO A 230 7.40 -2.25 10.52
C PRO A 230 7.77 -3.63 11.06
N ASP A 231 8.27 -3.69 12.29
CA ASP A 231 8.55 -4.95 12.98
C ASP A 231 7.23 -5.60 13.43
N LEU A 232 6.74 -6.53 12.64
CA LEU A 232 5.45 -7.20 12.88
C LEU A 232 5.44 -8.09 14.13
N ASP A 233 6.58 -8.32 14.79
CA ASP A 233 6.64 -9.01 16.09
C ASP A 233 6.17 -8.09 17.24
N GLN A 234 6.14 -6.78 17.02
CA GLN A 234 5.70 -5.79 18.02
C GLN A 234 4.23 -5.41 17.89
N GLY A 235 3.58 -5.76 16.80
CA GLY A 235 2.18 -5.43 16.56
C GLY A 235 1.85 -5.31 15.08
N THR A 236 0.68 -4.74 14.80
CA THR A 236 0.21 -4.45 13.45
C THR A 236 0.10 -2.95 13.26
N PRO A 237 0.73 -2.37 12.25
CA PRO A 237 0.60 -0.94 11.96
C PRO A 237 -0.85 -0.59 11.60
N ARG A 238 -1.33 0.55 12.11
CA ARG A 238 -2.66 1.07 11.78
C ARG A 238 -2.57 1.97 10.53
N ALA A 239 -3.49 1.77 9.58
CA ALA A 239 -3.62 2.68 8.46
C ALA A 239 -4.29 3.98 8.93
N LEU A 240 -3.62 5.12 8.75
CA LEU A 240 -4.17 6.45 9.04
C LEU A 240 -4.88 7.04 7.83
N ARG A 241 -4.39 6.75 6.62
CA ARG A 241 -5.05 7.19 5.40
C ARG A 241 -4.79 6.20 4.27
N THR A 242 -5.85 5.88 3.53
CA THR A 242 -5.77 5.05 2.32
C THR A 242 -6.26 5.87 1.13
N VAL A 243 -5.42 5.93 0.10
CA VAL A 243 -5.65 6.73 -1.10
C VAL A 243 -5.60 5.83 -2.33
N VAL A 244 -6.56 5.99 -3.23
CA VAL A 244 -6.61 5.30 -4.53
C VAL A 244 -6.79 6.33 -5.64
N GLU A 245 -5.81 6.42 -6.53
CA GLU A 245 -5.80 7.38 -7.63
C GLU A 245 -6.09 8.82 -7.17
N GLY A 246 -5.47 9.22 -6.05
CA GLY A 246 -5.64 10.52 -5.44
C GLY A 246 -6.93 10.70 -4.62
N ARG A 247 -7.86 9.73 -4.64
CA ARG A 247 -9.07 9.77 -3.82
C ARG A 247 -8.83 9.15 -2.45
N ILE A 248 -9.17 9.86 -1.40
CA ILE A 248 -9.10 9.37 -0.02
C ILE A 248 -10.30 8.44 0.22
N LEU A 249 -10.03 7.17 0.55
CA LEU A 249 -11.04 6.16 0.88
C LEU A 249 -11.19 5.95 2.38
N HIS A 250 -10.12 6.17 3.15
CA HIS A 250 -10.07 6.12 4.60
C HIS A 250 -9.20 7.26 5.12
N ASP A 251 -9.64 7.93 6.19
CA ASP A 251 -8.91 9.07 6.76
C ASP A 251 -9.08 9.18 8.27
N GLN A 252 -8.01 8.93 8.99
CA GLN A 252 -7.84 9.19 10.42
C GLN A 252 -6.60 10.06 10.68
N LEU A 253 -5.92 10.51 9.63
CA LEU A 253 -4.73 11.34 9.75
C LEU A 253 -5.10 12.68 10.37
N GLY A 254 -4.47 13.02 11.51
CA GLY A 254 -4.75 14.25 12.26
C GLY A 254 -5.92 14.18 13.24
N GLN A 255 -6.57 13.02 13.44
CA GLN A 255 -7.64 12.87 14.43
C GLN A 255 -7.13 12.57 15.85
N ASP A 256 -5.88 12.13 16.00
CA ASP A 256 -5.27 11.74 17.28
C ASP A 256 -4.55 12.90 18.00
N GLY A 257 -4.75 14.15 17.60
CA GLY A 257 -4.13 15.38 18.13
C GLY A 257 -5.05 16.24 19.01
N GLY A 258 -5.98 15.61 19.72
CA GLY A 258 -6.90 16.29 20.64
C GLY A 258 -6.67 15.89 22.09
#